data_737a606ba6662a4496531c054f6cbc83
#
_entry.id   737a606ba6662a4496531c054f6cbc83
#
_cell.length_a   1.000
_cell.length_b   1.000
_cell.length_c   1.000
_cell.angle_alpha   90.00
_cell.angle_beta   90.00
_cell.angle_gamma   90.00
#
_symmetry.space_group_name_H-M   'P 1'
#
loop_
_entity.id
_entity.type
_entity.pdbx_description
1 polymer ?
#
loop_
_entity_poly.entity_id
_entity_poly.type
_entity_poly.pdbx_seq_one_letter_code
_entity_poly.pdbx_strand_id
1 'polypeptide(L)'
;MAKETSSKGIWPYVLPFPLDTEKRGLIWSILQSRVGLKILEAMSIEERNYQHDLIQQLPYSNKSIIEYLKKMVRATVLEEGMKTNTERGRTVWVKWYKPTSLGKWLILFLRTPEEVPPSLRKTIIEELFRLYSSSIVEVCQRYGMDIDSFHQDLDKQYLLETAKTQIPLEVDVAVFGSVALDIHGTVRKLPVRDEVVYVEETGRYPGGMGANVAVALSRLSVPVAFFGRIGSDSTSRVLLENLTKNHVDVSNVCLVEASSLQTLILSDNQGHRWLFAVGSPKSAISLVSPDEVNWKLLDRCRVVYIGEVFVEVASSIAEHAKAREKRVIYRPGTPYMKFGVENLCRILESTTTFILNQAGWKQLQVASKVRFKSPADLLDYGSENVILTKGVDGCEIFSANKHREFSVAPWLQGRFKAVDPTGAGDGFSAGLIKGLLSNKSVEKAVEYAQVAASITCSRVGTSNAFPSEEEVETAMRSRR
;
A
#
# COMPACT_ATOMS: atom_id res chain seq x y z
N MET A 1 37.00 -16.40 6.98
CA MET A 1 35.81 -15.50 7.01
C MET A 1 34.58 -16.39 6.95
N ALA A 2 34.05 -16.74 8.11
CA ALA A 2 32.83 -17.56 8.22
C ALA A 2 31.63 -16.68 7.90
N LYS A 3 30.80 -17.11 6.97
CA LYS A 3 29.47 -16.53 6.75
C LYS A 3 28.62 -16.86 7.97
N GLU A 4 28.35 -15.86 8.79
CA GLU A 4 27.22 -15.91 9.70
C GLU A 4 25.93 -15.98 8.88
N THR A 5 25.45 -17.19 8.67
CA THR A 5 24.06 -17.41 8.33
C THR A 5 23.25 -17.09 9.58
N SER A 6 22.76 -15.85 9.68
CA SER A 6 21.75 -15.51 10.65
C SER A 6 20.54 -16.42 10.38
N SER A 7 20.35 -17.42 11.22
CA SER A 7 19.10 -18.15 11.31
C SER A 7 18.04 -17.14 11.75
N LYS A 8 17.38 -16.47 10.80
CA LYS A 8 16.15 -15.75 11.09
C LYS A 8 15.17 -16.80 11.60
N GLY A 9 14.90 -16.78 12.90
CA GLY A 9 13.86 -17.60 13.51
C GLY A 9 12.57 -17.40 12.70
N ILE A 10 12.00 -18.50 12.26
CA ILE A 10 10.92 -18.53 11.26
C ILE A 10 9.59 -18.17 11.87
N TRP A 11 9.50 -18.21 13.18
CA TRP A 11 8.28 -17.89 13.90
C TRP A 11 8.41 -16.52 14.59
N PRO A 12 7.55 -15.55 14.24
CA PRO A 12 7.43 -14.34 15.04
C PRO A 12 7.03 -14.69 16.47
N TYR A 13 7.40 -13.86 17.44
CA TYR A 13 7.14 -14.04 18.86
C TYR A 13 5.63 -14.02 19.17
N VAL A 14 4.92 -15.10 18.84
CA VAL A 14 3.51 -15.27 19.16
C VAL A 14 3.37 -16.49 20.05
N LEU A 15 3.25 -16.25 21.36
CA LEU A 15 2.98 -17.29 22.34
C LEU A 15 1.58 -17.07 22.90
N PRO A 16 0.55 -17.81 22.41
CA PRO A 16 -0.77 -17.80 23.02
C PRO A 16 -0.71 -18.60 24.32
N PHE A 17 -0.48 -17.92 25.43
CA PHE A 17 -0.63 -18.52 26.76
C PHE A 17 -2.04 -18.28 27.27
N PRO A 18 -2.72 -19.30 27.83
CA PRO A 18 -4.02 -19.10 28.46
C PRO A 18 -3.91 -18.15 29.66
N LEU A 19 -4.94 -17.34 29.87
CA LEU A 19 -5.03 -16.43 31.03
C LEU A 19 -5.10 -17.18 32.36
N ASP A 20 -5.59 -18.41 32.34
CA ASP A 20 -5.65 -19.31 33.48
C ASP A 20 -4.26 -19.64 34.01
N THR A 21 -4.00 -19.26 35.27
CA THR A 21 -2.69 -19.40 35.93
C THR A 21 -2.28 -20.87 36.11
N GLU A 22 -3.22 -21.78 36.36
CA GLU A 22 -2.93 -23.21 36.50
C GLU A 22 -2.52 -23.80 35.17
N LYS A 23 -3.26 -23.53 34.11
CA LYS A 23 -2.94 -24.01 32.77
C LYS A 23 -1.62 -23.46 32.26
N ARG A 24 -1.31 -22.17 32.51
CA ARG A 24 0.01 -21.58 32.18
C ARG A 24 1.15 -22.32 32.88
N GLY A 25 0.99 -22.56 34.18
CA GLY A 25 2.00 -23.30 34.95
C GLY A 25 2.24 -24.71 34.42
N LEU A 26 1.15 -25.41 34.04
CA LEU A 26 1.25 -26.73 33.41
C LEU A 26 1.97 -26.70 32.08
N ILE A 27 1.61 -25.76 31.18
CA ILE A 27 2.28 -25.60 29.86
C ILE A 27 3.77 -25.30 30.06
N TRP A 28 4.10 -24.40 30.98
CA TRP A 28 5.47 -24.07 31.29
C TRP A 28 6.24 -25.29 31.77
N SER A 29 5.65 -26.09 32.69
CA SER A 29 6.25 -27.34 33.18
C SER A 29 6.47 -28.39 32.07
N ILE A 30 5.62 -28.42 31.05
CA ILE A 30 5.75 -29.29 29.88
C ILE A 30 6.94 -28.84 29.02
N LEU A 31 7.02 -27.55 28.72
CA LEU A 31 8.07 -26.97 27.85
C LEU A 31 9.46 -27.00 28.51
N GLN A 32 9.56 -26.95 29.83
CA GLN A 32 10.83 -27.08 30.54
C GLN A 32 11.30 -28.52 30.69
N SER A 33 10.45 -29.49 30.41
CA SER A 33 10.75 -30.91 30.59
C SER A 33 11.21 -31.58 29.31
N ARG A 34 12.37 -32.26 29.35
CA ARG A 34 12.82 -33.11 28.24
C ARG A 34 11.81 -34.19 27.87
N VAL A 35 11.09 -34.76 28.85
CA VAL A 35 10.04 -35.75 28.59
C VAL A 35 8.86 -35.10 27.86
N GLY A 36 8.42 -33.92 28.32
CA GLY A 36 7.33 -33.17 27.72
C GLY A 36 7.63 -32.79 26.26
N LEU A 37 8.81 -32.26 26.00
CA LEU A 37 9.23 -31.90 24.65
C LEU A 37 9.28 -33.10 23.73
N LYS A 38 9.88 -34.22 24.16
CA LYS A 38 9.98 -35.43 23.36
C LYS A 38 8.65 -36.11 23.06
N ILE A 39 7.66 -35.99 23.96
CA ILE A 39 6.29 -36.44 23.68
C ILE A 39 5.69 -35.59 22.56
N LEU A 40 5.79 -34.25 22.63
CA LEU A 40 5.25 -33.36 21.60
C LEU A 40 5.94 -33.57 20.23
N GLU A 41 7.26 -33.75 20.22
CA GLU A 41 8.01 -34.02 18.99
C GLU A 41 7.60 -35.35 18.32
N ALA A 42 7.30 -36.37 19.12
CA ALA A 42 6.93 -37.72 18.63
C ALA A 42 5.47 -37.79 18.15
N MET A 43 4.62 -36.81 18.51
CA MET A 43 3.21 -36.88 18.17
C MET A 43 2.91 -36.56 16.72
N SER A 44 1.99 -37.32 16.12
CA SER A 44 1.31 -36.93 14.88
C SER A 44 0.36 -35.74 15.16
N ILE A 45 0.35 -34.76 14.27
CA ILE A 45 -0.48 -33.55 14.40
C ILE A 45 -1.96 -33.84 14.04
N GLU A 46 -2.19 -34.70 13.06
CA GLU A 46 -3.53 -34.96 12.50
C GLU A 46 -4.15 -36.26 13.03
N GLU A 47 -3.33 -37.27 13.26
CA GLU A 47 -3.78 -38.60 13.64
C GLU A 47 -3.90 -38.77 15.16
N ARG A 48 -4.57 -39.86 15.55
CA ARG A 48 -4.62 -40.30 16.95
C ARG A 48 -3.31 -40.94 17.33
N ASN A 49 -2.70 -40.49 18.41
CA ASN A 49 -1.49 -41.07 18.97
C ASN A 49 -1.89 -42.03 20.09
N TYR A 50 -1.57 -43.29 19.96
CA TYR A 50 -1.92 -44.30 20.97
C TYR A 50 -0.91 -44.33 22.10
N GLN A 51 -1.40 -44.51 23.33
CA GLN A 51 -0.57 -44.44 24.53
C GLN A 51 0.54 -45.52 24.50
N HIS A 52 0.26 -46.71 24.03
CA HIS A 52 1.24 -47.81 24.00
C HIS A 52 2.37 -47.53 23.00
N ASP A 53 2.06 -46.91 21.84
CA ASP A 53 3.06 -46.56 20.84
C ASP A 53 4.02 -45.52 21.37
N LEU A 54 3.49 -44.46 22.04
CA LEU A 54 4.32 -43.43 22.66
C LEU A 54 5.24 -44.02 23.75
N ILE A 55 4.73 -45.00 24.54
CA ILE A 55 5.52 -45.67 25.56
C ILE A 55 6.64 -46.55 24.94
N GLN A 56 6.38 -47.19 23.82
CA GLN A 56 7.40 -47.99 23.13
C GLN A 56 8.45 -47.14 22.41
N GLN A 57 8.03 -46.03 21.85
CA GLN A 57 8.90 -45.15 21.03
C GLN A 57 9.85 -44.30 21.87
N LEU A 58 9.43 -43.91 23.08
CA LEU A 58 10.15 -42.89 23.86
C LEU A 58 11.08 -43.56 24.92
N PRO A 59 12.30 -43.03 25.08
CA PRO A 59 13.31 -43.63 25.99
C PRO A 59 13.11 -43.18 27.47
N TYR A 60 11.86 -43.22 27.93
CA TYR A 60 11.50 -42.79 29.29
C TYR A 60 10.63 -43.83 30.02
N SER A 61 10.52 -43.72 31.33
CA SER A 61 9.67 -44.62 32.07
C SER A 61 8.19 -44.45 31.73
N ASN A 62 7.44 -45.58 31.68
CA ASN A 62 5.98 -45.54 31.41
C ASN A 62 5.26 -44.56 32.36
N LYS A 63 5.69 -44.54 33.65
CA LYS A 63 5.14 -43.64 34.66
C LYS A 63 5.32 -42.16 34.24
N SER A 64 6.51 -41.78 33.84
CA SER A 64 6.81 -40.41 33.43
C SER A 64 6.02 -40.00 32.18
N ILE A 65 5.97 -40.85 31.15
CA ILE A 65 5.22 -40.58 29.92
C ILE A 65 3.73 -40.35 30.24
N ILE A 66 3.11 -41.26 31.03
CA ILE A 66 1.69 -41.17 31.41
C ILE A 66 1.43 -39.92 32.24
N GLU A 67 2.32 -39.55 33.13
CA GLU A 67 2.21 -38.33 33.94
C GLU A 67 2.16 -37.06 33.09
N TYR A 68 3.09 -36.96 32.12
CA TYR A 68 3.14 -35.81 31.21
C TYR A 68 1.96 -35.77 30.23
N LEU A 69 1.50 -36.91 29.71
CA LEU A 69 0.28 -37.00 28.90
C LEU A 69 -0.95 -36.47 29.68
N LYS A 70 -1.09 -36.85 30.96
CA LYS A 70 -2.15 -36.32 31.82
C LYS A 70 -2.00 -34.81 32.06
N LYS A 71 -0.77 -34.30 32.25
CA LYS A 71 -0.51 -32.86 32.37
C LYS A 71 -0.91 -32.12 31.09
N MET A 72 -0.59 -32.68 29.91
CA MET A 72 -0.95 -32.10 28.61
C MET A 72 -2.47 -32.03 28.40
N VAL A 73 -3.21 -33.05 28.86
CA VAL A 73 -4.68 -33.05 28.78
C VAL A 73 -5.25 -31.98 29.76
N ARG A 74 -4.76 -31.90 31.01
CA ARG A 74 -5.18 -30.87 31.96
C ARG A 74 -4.86 -29.45 31.46
N ALA A 75 -3.74 -29.28 30.76
CA ALA A 75 -3.33 -28.02 30.15
C ALA A 75 -4.08 -27.72 28.86
N THR A 76 -5.03 -28.55 28.43
CA THR A 76 -5.75 -28.47 27.15
C THR A 76 -4.84 -28.48 25.90
N VAL A 77 -3.65 -29.01 26.04
CA VAL A 77 -2.71 -29.25 24.92
C VAL A 77 -3.13 -30.48 24.12
N LEU A 78 -3.64 -31.49 24.82
CA LEU A 78 -4.15 -32.73 24.23
C LEU A 78 -5.59 -32.98 24.64
N GLU A 79 -6.35 -33.57 23.73
CA GLU A 79 -7.58 -34.30 24.03
C GLU A 79 -7.29 -35.79 24.15
N GLU A 80 -8.07 -36.51 24.94
CA GLU A 80 -7.91 -37.96 25.12
C GLU A 80 -9.23 -38.72 24.92
N GLY A 81 -9.12 -39.96 24.55
CA GLY A 81 -10.28 -40.84 24.44
C GLY A 81 -9.89 -42.33 24.44
N MET A 82 -10.92 -43.16 24.32
CA MET A 82 -10.75 -44.60 24.26
C MET A 82 -11.32 -45.14 22.92
N LYS A 83 -10.67 -46.15 22.35
CA LYS A 83 -11.17 -46.88 21.18
C LYS A 83 -11.09 -48.37 21.44
N THR A 84 -12.09 -49.11 21.01
CA THR A 84 -12.02 -50.59 21.02
C THR A 84 -11.15 -51.09 19.87
N ASN A 85 -10.22 -51.95 20.17
CA ASN A 85 -9.45 -52.70 19.16
C ASN A 85 -9.70 -54.21 19.38
N THR A 86 -9.92 -54.97 18.31
CA THR A 86 -10.13 -56.42 18.38
C THR A 86 -8.87 -57.13 17.93
N GLU A 87 -8.07 -57.60 18.88
CA GLU A 87 -6.88 -58.40 18.60
C GLU A 87 -7.12 -59.83 19.04
N ARG A 88 -6.88 -60.75 18.12
CA ARG A 88 -7.01 -62.24 18.36
C ARG A 88 -8.34 -62.64 19.02
N GLY A 89 -9.45 -62.00 18.60
CA GLY A 89 -10.80 -62.31 19.12
C GLY A 89 -11.13 -61.71 20.50
N ARG A 90 -10.26 -60.89 21.07
CA ARG A 90 -10.53 -60.17 22.33
C ARG A 90 -10.65 -58.69 22.05
N THR A 91 -11.71 -58.03 22.54
CA THR A 91 -11.88 -56.62 22.47
C THR A 91 -11.10 -55.93 23.61
N VAL A 92 -10.11 -55.12 23.25
CA VAL A 92 -9.27 -54.39 24.18
C VAL A 92 -9.55 -52.89 24.03
N TRP A 93 -9.66 -52.18 25.10
CA TRP A 93 -9.78 -50.71 25.09
C TRP A 93 -8.38 -50.09 24.98
N VAL A 94 -8.15 -49.28 23.93
CA VAL A 94 -6.89 -48.58 23.70
C VAL A 94 -7.09 -47.09 23.90
N LYS A 95 -6.23 -46.54 24.74
CA LYS A 95 -6.25 -45.07 25.02
C LYS A 95 -5.48 -44.35 23.93
N TRP A 96 -6.09 -43.27 23.44
CA TRP A 96 -5.49 -42.40 22.45
C TRP A 96 -5.47 -40.94 22.90
N TYR A 97 -4.56 -40.13 22.29
CA TYR A 97 -4.40 -38.72 22.47
C TYR A 97 -4.35 -38.03 21.10
N LYS A 98 -4.92 -36.82 21.02
CA LYS A 98 -4.85 -36.01 19.83
C LYS A 98 -4.54 -34.56 20.22
N PRO A 99 -3.65 -33.86 19.48
CA PRO A 99 -3.36 -32.46 19.73
C PRO A 99 -4.60 -31.57 19.50
N THR A 100 -4.90 -30.71 20.47
CA THR A 100 -5.84 -29.59 20.32
C THR A 100 -5.22 -28.52 19.41
N SER A 101 -5.93 -27.44 19.08
CA SER A 101 -5.36 -26.31 18.32
C SER A 101 -4.11 -25.73 19.01
N LEU A 102 -4.13 -25.63 20.34
CA LEU A 102 -2.95 -25.23 21.11
C LEU A 102 -1.82 -26.28 21.03
N GLY A 103 -2.18 -27.54 21.12
CA GLY A 103 -1.21 -28.66 20.99
C GLY A 103 -0.55 -28.71 19.62
N LYS A 104 -1.32 -28.57 18.56
CA LYS A 104 -0.81 -28.48 17.17
C LYS A 104 0.19 -27.32 17.02
N TRP A 105 -0.13 -26.16 17.61
CA TRP A 105 0.78 -25.03 17.59
C TRP A 105 2.09 -25.31 18.34
N LEU A 106 2.01 -25.90 19.53
CA LEU A 106 3.21 -26.24 20.29
C LEU A 106 4.10 -27.25 19.55
N ILE A 107 3.49 -28.26 18.89
CA ILE A 107 4.23 -29.22 18.07
C ILE A 107 4.86 -28.52 16.85
N LEU A 108 4.12 -27.64 16.19
CA LEU A 108 4.63 -26.86 15.06
C LEU A 108 5.82 -25.96 15.46
N PHE A 109 5.76 -25.39 16.66
CA PHE A 109 6.84 -24.56 17.21
C PHE A 109 8.14 -25.34 17.45
N LEU A 110 8.04 -26.64 17.74
CA LEU A 110 9.20 -27.52 17.99
C LEU A 110 9.79 -28.11 16.71
N ARG A 111 9.10 -28.01 15.58
CA ARG A 111 9.54 -28.55 14.28
C ARG A 111 10.05 -27.44 13.36
N THR A 112 10.88 -27.83 12.40
CA THR A 112 11.24 -26.91 11.32
C THR A 112 10.08 -26.77 10.32
N PRO A 113 9.92 -25.62 9.66
CA PRO A 113 8.82 -25.41 8.70
C PRO A 113 8.80 -26.41 7.56
N GLU A 114 9.97 -26.90 7.16
CA GLU A 114 10.17 -27.87 6.08
C GLU A 114 9.57 -29.23 6.42
N GLU A 115 9.52 -29.58 7.70
CA GLU A 115 8.98 -30.85 8.20
C GLU A 115 7.44 -30.90 8.19
N VAL A 116 6.76 -29.79 7.92
CA VAL A 116 5.30 -29.68 7.96
C VAL A 116 4.75 -29.28 6.60
N PRO A 117 3.80 -30.02 6.01
CA PRO A 117 3.20 -29.68 4.72
C PRO A 117 2.61 -28.25 4.72
N PRO A 118 2.73 -27.48 3.62
CA PRO A 118 2.26 -26.10 3.55
C PRO A 118 0.76 -25.93 3.88
N SER A 119 -0.10 -26.84 3.45
CA SER A 119 -1.53 -26.86 3.71
C SER A 119 -1.82 -26.99 5.21
N LEU A 120 -1.12 -27.91 5.88
CA LEU A 120 -1.29 -28.14 7.31
C LEU A 120 -0.76 -26.94 8.14
N ARG A 121 0.37 -26.34 7.73
CA ARG A 121 0.88 -25.10 8.35
C ARG A 121 -0.17 -23.99 8.31
N LYS A 122 -0.77 -23.78 7.13
CA LYS A 122 -1.82 -22.77 6.95
C LYS A 122 -2.99 -22.99 7.90
N THR A 123 -3.53 -24.22 7.95
CA THR A 123 -4.65 -24.57 8.83
C THR A 123 -4.33 -24.34 10.31
N ILE A 124 -3.12 -24.73 10.76
CA ILE A 124 -2.71 -24.55 12.15
C ILE A 124 -2.57 -23.08 12.51
N ILE A 125 -2.01 -22.26 11.60
CA ILE A 125 -1.87 -20.82 11.79
C ILE A 125 -3.26 -20.15 11.85
N GLU A 126 -4.20 -20.54 10.99
CA GLU A 126 -5.58 -20.05 11.03
C GLU A 126 -6.31 -20.43 12.32
N GLU A 127 -6.15 -21.67 12.81
CA GLU A 127 -6.68 -22.11 14.10
C GLU A 127 -6.08 -21.31 15.26
N LEU A 128 -4.77 -21.09 15.25
CA LEU A 128 -4.06 -20.29 16.22
C LEU A 128 -4.56 -18.85 16.23
N PHE A 129 -4.74 -18.24 15.06
CA PHE A 129 -5.22 -16.88 14.93
C PHE A 129 -6.63 -16.72 15.53
N ARG A 130 -7.52 -17.71 15.34
CA ARG A 130 -8.84 -17.73 15.99
C ARG A 130 -8.75 -17.78 17.51
N LEU A 131 -7.88 -18.65 18.06
CA LEU A 131 -7.64 -18.74 19.50
C LEU A 131 -7.13 -17.41 20.06
N TYR A 132 -6.19 -16.81 19.37
CA TYR A 132 -5.59 -15.53 19.74
C TYR A 132 -6.63 -14.40 19.75
N SER A 133 -7.43 -14.29 18.68
CA SER A 133 -8.51 -13.31 18.58
C SER A 133 -9.53 -13.47 19.69
N SER A 134 -9.96 -14.70 20.00
CA SER A 134 -10.88 -14.97 21.11
C SER A 134 -10.29 -14.58 22.45
N SER A 135 -9.00 -14.87 22.67
CA SER A 135 -8.31 -14.50 23.92
C SER A 135 -8.17 -12.99 24.08
N ILE A 136 -7.93 -12.26 22.99
CA ILE A 136 -7.87 -10.79 22.99
C ILE A 136 -9.22 -10.19 23.37
N VAL A 137 -10.32 -10.69 22.77
CA VAL A 137 -11.68 -10.24 23.13
C VAL A 137 -11.95 -10.46 24.62
N GLU A 138 -11.58 -11.63 25.15
CA GLU A 138 -11.72 -11.93 26.58
C GLU A 138 -10.89 -10.98 27.46
N VAL A 139 -9.66 -10.65 27.06
CA VAL A 139 -8.81 -9.68 27.77
C VAL A 139 -9.44 -8.30 27.76
N CYS A 140 -9.88 -7.82 26.59
CA CYS A 140 -10.54 -6.53 26.47
C CYS A 140 -11.78 -6.44 27.36
N GLN A 141 -12.64 -7.44 27.34
CA GLN A 141 -13.83 -7.51 28.20
C GLN A 141 -13.48 -7.54 29.69
N ARG A 142 -12.50 -8.34 30.08
CA ARG A 142 -12.10 -8.52 31.49
C ARG A 142 -11.47 -7.28 32.09
N TYR A 143 -10.72 -6.52 31.32
CA TYR A 143 -10.00 -5.34 31.80
C TYR A 143 -10.63 -4.02 31.34
N GLY A 144 -11.81 -4.05 30.75
CA GLY A 144 -12.54 -2.86 30.32
C GLY A 144 -11.81 -2.09 29.20
N MET A 145 -11.02 -2.78 28.36
CA MET A 145 -10.35 -2.19 27.21
C MET A 145 -11.32 -2.11 26.03
N ASP A 146 -11.23 -1.01 25.28
CA ASP A 146 -12.03 -0.83 24.09
C ASP A 146 -11.48 -1.69 22.93
N ILE A 147 -12.33 -2.56 22.38
CA ILE A 147 -11.97 -3.49 21.31
C ILE A 147 -11.64 -2.71 20.01
N ASP A 148 -12.36 -1.62 19.75
CA ASP A 148 -12.15 -0.82 18.54
C ASP A 148 -10.80 -0.10 18.60
N SER A 149 -10.41 0.40 19.77
CA SER A 149 -9.08 0.98 20.00
C SER A 149 -7.97 -0.06 19.77
N PHE A 150 -8.16 -1.28 20.29
CA PHE A 150 -7.21 -2.37 20.05
C PHE A 150 -7.08 -2.73 18.55
N HIS A 151 -8.20 -2.74 17.83
CA HIS A 151 -8.21 -3.03 16.40
C HIS A 151 -7.45 -1.96 15.61
N GLN A 152 -7.65 -0.68 15.97
CA GLN A 152 -6.91 0.44 15.38
C GLN A 152 -5.39 0.32 15.64
N ASP A 153 -4.99 -0.05 16.84
CA ASP A 153 -3.57 -0.27 17.17
C ASP A 153 -2.97 -1.44 16.38
N LEU A 154 -3.72 -2.52 16.18
CA LEU A 154 -3.28 -3.65 15.35
C LEU A 154 -3.10 -3.25 13.89
N ASP A 155 -4.06 -2.53 13.33
CA ASP A 155 -3.98 -2.01 11.96
C ASP A 155 -2.77 -1.06 11.82
N LYS A 156 -2.56 -0.16 12.79
CA LYS A 156 -1.40 0.74 12.85
C LYS A 156 -0.08 -0.03 12.83
N GLN A 157 0.06 -1.06 13.67
CA GLN A 157 1.26 -1.90 13.69
C GLN A 157 1.46 -2.67 12.38
N TYR A 158 0.40 -3.24 11.81
CA TYR A 158 0.45 -3.90 10.51
C TYR A 158 0.97 -2.95 9.42
N LEU A 159 0.48 -1.71 9.39
CA LEU A 159 0.89 -0.70 8.43
C LEU A 159 2.38 -0.32 8.61
N LEU A 160 2.81 -0.14 9.86
CA LEU A 160 4.21 0.16 10.18
C LEU A 160 5.17 -0.98 9.78
N GLU A 161 4.79 -2.23 10.06
CA GLU A 161 5.61 -3.38 9.67
C GLU A 161 5.64 -3.59 8.15
N THR A 162 4.50 -3.40 7.47
CA THR A 162 4.45 -3.46 6.00
C THR A 162 5.36 -2.41 5.37
N ALA A 163 5.38 -1.19 5.90
CA ALA A 163 6.27 -0.13 5.43
C ALA A 163 7.76 -0.47 5.64
N LYS A 164 8.12 -1.16 6.74
CA LYS A 164 9.51 -1.54 7.04
C LYS A 164 10.02 -2.74 6.22
N THR A 165 9.14 -3.64 5.78
CA THR A 165 9.54 -4.86 5.07
C THR A 165 9.90 -4.61 3.60
N GLN A 166 9.65 -3.43 3.07
CA GLN A 166 10.11 -3.06 1.74
C GLN A 166 11.62 -2.80 1.79
N ILE A 167 12.39 -3.67 1.13
CA ILE A 167 13.82 -3.48 0.91
C ILE A 167 13.97 -2.21 0.06
N PRO A 168 14.84 -1.25 0.43
CA PRO A 168 15.10 -0.08 -0.39
C PRO A 168 15.69 -0.55 -1.72
N LEU A 169 14.86 -0.65 -2.75
CA LEU A 169 15.30 -0.77 -4.13
C LEU A 169 16.08 0.50 -4.49
N GLU A 170 16.96 0.43 -5.48
CA GLU A 170 17.45 1.65 -6.11
C GLU A 170 16.22 2.45 -6.54
N VAL A 171 16.07 3.67 -6.03
CA VAL A 171 14.92 4.53 -6.31
C VAL A 171 15.37 5.62 -7.24
N ASP A 172 14.77 5.66 -8.44
CA ASP A 172 15.05 6.69 -9.44
C ASP A 172 14.21 7.95 -9.22
N VAL A 173 12.98 7.79 -8.73
CA VAL A 173 11.99 8.88 -8.60
C VAL A 173 11.42 8.95 -7.20
N ALA A 174 11.48 10.14 -6.60
CA ALA A 174 10.71 10.48 -5.40
C ALA A 174 9.41 11.16 -5.82
N VAL A 175 8.27 10.60 -5.43
CA VAL A 175 6.94 11.16 -5.72
C VAL A 175 6.31 11.70 -4.45
N PHE A 176 6.05 12.99 -4.42
CA PHE A 176 5.38 13.70 -3.33
C PHE A 176 3.95 14.07 -3.74
N GLY A 177 2.97 13.76 -2.89
CA GLY A 177 1.59 14.13 -3.17
C GLY A 177 0.56 13.42 -2.32
N SER A 178 -0.70 13.53 -2.72
CA SER A 178 -1.83 12.92 -2.04
C SER A 178 -1.98 11.44 -2.34
N VAL A 179 -2.57 10.73 -1.38
CA VAL A 179 -3.13 9.40 -1.53
C VAL A 179 -4.54 9.42 -0.96
N ALA A 180 -5.54 8.89 -1.65
CA ALA A 180 -6.94 8.97 -1.28
C ALA A 180 -7.71 7.70 -1.66
N LEU A 181 -8.86 7.50 -1.03
CA LEU A 181 -9.86 6.54 -1.49
C LEU A 181 -10.94 7.30 -2.28
N ASP A 182 -11.04 7.01 -3.56
CA ASP A 182 -12.05 7.59 -4.43
C ASP A 182 -13.32 6.72 -4.38
N ILE A 183 -14.43 7.31 -3.93
CA ILE A 183 -15.75 6.70 -3.84
C ILE A 183 -16.58 7.23 -5.01
N HIS A 184 -16.85 6.38 -5.98
CA HIS A 184 -17.64 6.74 -7.16
C HIS A 184 -19.11 6.46 -6.95
N GLY A 185 -19.95 7.36 -7.40
CA GLY A 185 -21.39 7.19 -7.36
C GLY A 185 -22.10 7.91 -8.51
N THR A 186 -23.31 7.42 -8.84
CA THR A 186 -24.19 8.08 -9.80
C THR A 186 -25.36 8.75 -9.09
N VAL A 187 -25.75 9.90 -9.59
CA VAL A 187 -26.92 10.68 -9.12
C VAL A 187 -27.73 11.14 -10.32
N ARG A 188 -29.02 11.30 -10.14
CA ARG A 188 -29.87 11.91 -11.18
C ARG A 188 -29.66 13.41 -11.28
N LYS A 189 -29.46 14.07 -10.15
CA LYS A 189 -29.18 15.51 -10.01
C LYS A 189 -28.48 15.76 -8.67
N LEU A 190 -27.80 16.88 -8.53
CA LEU A 190 -27.36 17.33 -7.21
C LEU A 190 -28.57 17.80 -6.39
N PRO A 191 -28.58 17.58 -5.05
CA PRO A 191 -29.64 18.07 -4.19
C PRO A 191 -29.62 19.60 -4.11
N VAL A 192 -30.80 20.20 -4.03
CA VAL A 192 -30.95 21.56 -3.55
C VAL A 192 -30.91 21.57 -2.01
N ARG A 193 -30.87 22.76 -1.42
CA ARG A 193 -30.83 22.89 0.04
C ARG A 193 -31.97 22.08 0.70
N ASP A 194 -31.62 21.31 1.73
CA ASP A 194 -32.52 20.45 2.53
C ASP A 194 -33.21 19.30 1.74
N GLU A 195 -32.75 19.00 0.52
CA GLU A 195 -33.19 17.84 -0.26
C GLU A 195 -32.28 16.63 -0.03
N VAL A 196 -32.88 15.44 0.07
CA VAL A 196 -32.18 14.16 0.11
C VAL A 196 -32.17 13.55 -1.29
N VAL A 197 -30.98 13.24 -1.79
CA VAL A 197 -30.80 12.49 -3.05
C VAL A 197 -30.05 11.22 -2.76
N TYR A 198 -30.54 10.10 -3.29
CA TYR A 198 -29.87 8.82 -3.18
C TYR A 198 -28.74 8.72 -4.20
N VAL A 199 -27.58 8.30 -3.72
CA VAL A 199 -26.40 8.02 -4.52
C VAL A 199 -26.34 6.50 -4.74
N GLU A 200 -26.27 6.06 -5.98
CA GLU A 200 -25.94 4.69 -6.31
C GLU A 200 -24.41 4.57 -6.35
N GLU A 201 -23.82 3.90 -5.34
CA GLU A 201 -22.38 3.68 -5.28
C GLU A 201 -21.97 2.70 -6.38
N THR A 202 -21.03 3.10 -7.24
CA THR A 202 -20.55 2.29 -8.37
C THR A 202 -19.19 1.65 -8.09
N GLY A 203 -18.46 2.11 -7.06
CA GLY A 203 -17.21 1.49 -6.64
C GLY A 203 -16.35 2.37 -5.75
N ARG A 204 -15.33 1.73 -5.17
CA ARG A 204 -14.28 2.36 -4.35
C ARG A 204 -12.92 2.01 -4.91
N TYR A 205 -12.11 3.01 -5.20
CA TYR A 205 -10.83 2.83 -5.87
C TYR A 205 -9.73 3.59 -5.14
N PRO A 206 -8.57 2.95 -4.90
CA PRO A 206 -7.39 3.69 -4.48
C PRO A 206 -7.02 4.74 -5.52
N GLY A 207 -6.77 5.96 -5.06
CA GLY A 207 -6.50 7.13 -5.88
C GLY A 207 -5.60 8.13 -5.17
N GLY A 208 -5.74 9.39 -5.51
CA GLY A 208 -4.87 10.49 -5.12
C GLY A 208 -3.77 10.71 -6.16
N MET A 209 -3.52 11.97 -6.54
CA MET A 209 -2.66 12.30 -7.66
C MET A 209 -1.23 11.78 -7.50
N GLY A 210 -0.64 11.94 -6.29
CA GLY A 210 0.70 11.45 -6.02
C GLY A 210 0.79 9.92 -6.08
N ALA A 211 -0.15 9.23 -5.43
CA ALA A 211 -0.21 7.76 -5.45
C ALA A 211 -0.41 7.21 -6.87
N ASN A 212 -1.28 7.84 -7.66
CA ASN A 212 -1.50 7.48 -9.05
C ASN A 212 -0.24 7.59 -9.90
N VAL A 213 0.51 8.70 -9.78
CA VAL A 213 1.78 8.89 -10.49
C VAL A 213 2.80 7.85 -10.05
N ALA A 214 2.90 7.53 -8.77
CA ALA A 214 3.81 6.51 -8.27
C ALA A 214 3.47 5.12 -8.84
N VAL A 215 2.19 4.72 -8.83
CA VAL A 215 1.74 3.46 -9.44
C VAL A 215 2.00 3.45 -10.95
N ALA A 216 1.68 4.54 -11.65
CA ALA A 216 1.92 4.64 -13.09
C ALA A 216 3.41 4.52 -13.44
N LEU A 217 4.31 5.14 -12.68
CA LEU A 217 5.76 5.01 -12.84
C LEU A 217 6.23 3.58 -12.64
N SER A 218 5.78 2.94 -11.57
CA SER A 218 6.13 1.54 -11.30
C SER A 218 5.69 0.61 -12.45
N ARG A 219 4.48 0.80 -12.99
CA ARG A 219 4.00 0.03 -14.15
C ARG A 219 4.80 0.29 -15.43
N LEU A 220 5.44 1.46 -15.52
CA LEU A 220 6.41 1.79 -16.57
C LEU A 220 7.84 1.32 -16.22
N SER A 221 8.00 0.39 -15.28
CA SER A 221 9.28 -0.18 -14.84
C SER A 221 10.26 0.89 -14.33
N VAL A 222 9.75 1.90 -13.62
CA VAL A 222 10.56 2.93 -12.96
C VAL A 222 10.57 2.69 -11.46
N PRO A 223 11.74 2.45 -10.83
CA PRO A 223 11.86 2.36 -9.37
C PRO A 223 11.43 3.67 -8.71
N VAL A 224 10.43 3.62 -7.84
CA VAL A 224 9.77 4.80 -7.29
C VAL A 224 9.49 4.67 -5.80
N ALA A 225 9.74 5.75 -5.05
CA ALA A 225 9.32 5.91 -3.67
C ALA A 225 8.21 6.96 -3.57
N PHE A 226 7.19 6.64 -2.79
CA PHE A 226 6.08 7.54 -2.51
C PHE A 226 6.26 8.22 -1.15
N PHE A 227 6.11 9.54 -1.14
CA PHE A 227 6.13 10.40 0.05
C PHE A 227 4.77 11.06 0.19
N GLY A 228 4.08 10.73 1.25
CA GLY A 228 2.75 11.28 1.52
C GLY A 228 2.30 10.97 2.93
N ARG A 229 1.09 11.39 3.27
CA ARG A 229 0.47 11.12 4.56
C ARG A 229 -0.72 10.21 4.39
N ILE A 230 -0.92 9.35 5.37
CA ILE A 230 -2.05 8.44 5.43
C ILE A 230 -2.59 8.42 6.86
N GLY A 231 -3.89 8.26 7.02
CA GLY A 231 -4.50 8.14 8.34
C GLY A 231 -4.25 6.79 9.01
N SER A 232 -4.67 6.66 10.27
CA SER A 232 -4.63 5.41 11.04
C SER A 232 -5.96 4.65 11.02
N ASP A 233 -6.77 4.84 9.97
CA ASP A 233 -8.08 4.20 9.80
C ASP A 233 -8.02 2.96 8.89
N SER A 234 -9.13 2.23 8.76
CA SER A 234 -9.22 1.04 7.91
C SER A 234 -8.99 1.32 6.41
N THR A 235 -9.21 2.56 5.97
CA THR A 235 -8.95 3.01 4.59
C THR A 235 -7.47 2.94 4.25
N SER A 236 -6.60 3.28 5.20
CA SER A 236 -5.14 3.29 5.01
C SER A 236 -4.59 1.95 4.54
N ARG A 237 -5.15 0.86 5.04
CA ARG A 237 -4.74 -0.48 4.64
C ARG A 237 -4.94 -0.70 3.14
N VAL A 238 -6.12 -0.35 2.63
CA VAL A 238 -6.45 -0.48 1.20
C VAL A 238 -5.50 0.34 0.33
N LEU A 239 -5.17 1.56 0.80
CA LEU A 239 -4.30 2.48 0.07
C LEU A 239 -2.86 1.98 0.04
N LEU A 240 -2.31 1.53 1.17
CA LEU A 240 -0.95 0.98 1.25
C LEU A 240 -0.83 -0.34 0.48
N GLU A 241 -1.82 -1.24 0.61
CA GLU A 241 -1.84 -2.47 -0.17
C GLU A 241 -1.83 -2.22 -1.68
N ASN A 242 -2.53 -1.18 -2.15
CA ASN A 242 -2.49 -0.81 -3.57
C ASN A 242 -1.09 -0.36 -4.00
N LEU A 243 -0.43 0.49 -3.22
CA LEU A 243 0.93 0.95 -3.52
C LEU A 243 1.93 -0.22 -3.49
N THR A 244 1.90 -1.06 -2.47
CA THR A 244 2.81 -2.20 -2.31
C THR A 244 2.62 -3.27 -3.38
N LYS A 245 1.38 -3.60 -3.74
CA LYS A 245 1.06 -4.54 -4.84
C LYS A 245 1.56 -4.04 -6.19
N ASN A 246 1.67 -2.72 -6.36
CA ASN A 246 2.28 -2.10 -7.53
C ASN A 246 3.77 -1.78 -7.33
N HIS A 247 4.46 -2.43 -6.39
CA HIS A 247 5.91 -2.32 -6.16
C HIS A 247 6.42 -0.88 -5.90
N VAL A 248 5.58 -0.01 -5.34
CA VAL A 248 5.97 1.33 -4.90
C VAL A 248 6.60 1.23 -3.51
N ASP A 249 7.76 1.85 -3.30
CA ASP A 249 8.35 1.96 -1.97
C ASP A 249 7.52 2.92 -1.11
N VAL A 250 6.90 2.40 -0.05
CA VAL A 250 6.06 3.13 0.91
C VAL A 250 6.77 3.43 2.22
N SER A 251 8.08 3.17 2.34
CA SER A 251 8.86 3.37 3.57
C SER A 251 8.88 4.84 4.06
N ASN A 252 8.44 5.76 3.20
CA ASN A 252 8.41 7.20 3.46
C ASN A 252 6.98 7.75 3.60
N VAL A 253 6.01 6.86 3.79
CA VAL A 253 4.63 7.27 4.08
C VAL A 253 4.50 7.57 5.56
N CYS A 254 4.05 8.78 5.88
CA CYS A 254 3.79 9.21 7.25
C CYS A 254 2.41 8.74 7.70
N LEU A 255 2.38 7.84 8.69
CA LEU A 255 1.13 7.45 9.35
C LEU A 255 0.79 8.47 10.44
N VAL A 256 -0.42 9.03 10.38
CA VAL A 256 -0.89 10.06 11.31
C VAL A 256 -2.21 9.69 11.96
N GLU A 257 -2.44 10.17 13.18
CA GLU A 257 -3.71 10.01 13.91
C GLU A 257 -4.78 10.94 13.32
N ALA A 258 -5.28 10.57 12.15
CA ALA A 258 -6.32 11.27 11.41
C ALA A 258 -7.01 10.29 10.47
N SER A 259 -8.14 10.69 9.88
CA SER A 259 -8.75 9.93 8.80
C SER A 259 -7.95 10.08 7.51
N SER A 260 -7.80 9.00 6.77
CA SER A 260 -7.27 9.02 5.40
C SER A 260 -8.15 9.90 4.50
N LEU A 261 -7.55 10.54 3.51
CA LEU A 261 -8.30 11.33 2.53
C LEU A 261 -9.25 10.43 1.74
N GLN A 262 -10.49 10.86 1.60
CA GLN A 262 -11.47 10.25 0.72
C GLN A 262 -12.01 11.30 -0.25
N THR A 263 -12.31 10.88 -1.48
CA THR A 263 -12.93 11.75 -2.48
C THR A 263 -14.24 11.10 -2.92
N LEU A 264 -15.38 11.77 -2.65
CA LEU A 264 -16.65 11.36 -3.22
C LEU A 264 -16.78 11.98 -4.61
N ILE A 265 -16.88 11.15 -5.63
CA ILE A 265 -16.99 11.52 -7.04
C ILE A 265 -18.37 11.15 -7.52
N LEU A 266 -19.22 12.15 -7.71
CA LEU A 266 -20.57 11.97 -8.22
C LEU A 266 -20.62 12.30 -9.70
N SER A 267 -21.31 11.48 -10.48
CA SER A 267 -21.58 11.73 -11.90
C SER A 267 -23.08 11.63 -12.19
N ASP A 268 -23.55 12.39 -13.18
CA ASP A 268 -24.90 12.27 -13.70
C ASP A 268 -24.93 11.58 -15.09
N ASN A 269 -26.12 11.33 -15.59
CA ASN A 269 -26.32 10.70 -16.90
C ASN A 269 -25.91 11.61 -18.09
N GLN A 270 -25.56 12.87 -17.84
CA GLN A 270 -25.08 13.82 -18.84
C GLN A 270 -23.56 13.91 -18.87
N GLY A 271 -22.88 13.21 -17.93
CA GLY A 271 -21.42 13.20 -17.84
C GLY A 271 -20.85 14.36 -16.99
N HIS A 272 -21.70 15.14 -16.31
CA HIS A 272 -21.18 16.11 -15.32
C HIS A 272 -20.61 15.37 -14.13
N ARG A 273 -19.56 15.96 -13.53
CA ARG A 273 -18.87 15.39 -12.37
C ARG A 273 -18.72 16.42 -11.27
N TRP A 274 -18.93 15.94 -10.04
CA TRP A 274 -18.74 16.72 -8.82
C TRP A 274 -17.80 15.95 -7.90
N LEU A 275 -16.80 16.63 -7.38
CA LEU A 275 -15.79 16.06 -6.51
C LEU A 275 -15.88 16.72 -5.13
N PHE A 276 -16.02 15.89 -4.10
CA PHE A 276 -16.07 16.33 -2.72
C PHE A 276 -14.91 15.66 -1.98
N ALA A 277 -13.93 16.45 -1.54
CA ALA A 277 -12.90 15.97 -0.64
C ALA A 277 -13.51 15.82 0.76
N VAL A 278 -13.48 14.60 1.29
CA VAL A 278 -13.98 14.26 2.61
C VAL A 278 -12.78 14.07 3.53
N GLY A 279 -12.70 14.91 4.54
CA GLY A 279 -11.60 14.94 5.51
C GLY A 279 -11.37 16.33 6.07
N SER A 280 -10.60 16.43 7.12
CA SER A 280 -10.16 17.70 7.69
C SER A 280 -8.90 18.21 6.97
N PRO A 281 -8.63 19.54 6.91
CA PRO A 281 -7.32 20.04 6.51
C PRO A 281 -6.16 19.51 7.37
N LYS A 282 -6.46 19.03 8.58
CA LYS A 282 -5.53 18.29 9.45
C LYS A 282 -5.50 16.80 9.15
N SER A 283 -6.35 16.30 8.24
CA SER A 283 -6.34 14.90 7.81
C SER A 283 -5.09 14.61 6.99
N ALA A 284 -4.90 13.34 6.66
CA ALA A 284 -3.77 12.86 5.88
C ALA A 284 -3.89 13.26 4.39
N ILE A 285 -3.95 14.57 4.08
CA ILE A 285 -4.04 15.08 2.70
C ILE A 285 -2.66 15.09 2.06
N SER A 286 -1.66 15.66 2.76
CA SER A 286 -0.30 15.81 2.26
C SER A 286 0.67 16.05 3.42
N LEU A 287 1.97 16.00 3.14
CA LEU A 287 3.02 16.40 4.10
C LEU A 287 2.79 17.83 4.57
N VAL A 288 2.94 18.07 5.88
CA VAL A 288 2.70 19.38 6.52
C VAL A 288 3.97 20.04 7.02
N SER A 289 5.08 19.30 7.13
CA SER A 289 6.38 19.78 7.56
C SER A 289 7.51 19.18 6.72
N PRO A 290 8.58 19.93 6.44
CA PRO A 290 9.81 19.40 5.88
C PRO A 290 10.45 18.30 6.73
N ASP A 291 10.16 18.23 8.04
CA ASP A 291 10.67 17.19 8.95
C ASP A 291 10.10 15.80 8.64
N GLU A 292 8.98 15.74 7.92
CA GLU A 292 8.38 14.48 7.45
C GLU A 292 9.09 13.90 6.22
N VAL A 293 10.07 14.62 5.65
CA VAL A 293 10.77 14.21 4.44
C VAL A 293 12.03 13.42 4.77
N ASN A 294 12.15 12.23 4.23
CA ASN A 294 13.40 11.47 4.27
C ASN A 294 14.38 12.03 3.22
N TRP A 295 15.12 13.07 3.59
CA TRP A 295 16.08 13.74 2.73
C TRP A 295 17.16 12.82 2.18
N LYS A 296 17.61 11.83 2.97
CA LYS A 296 18.63 10.85 2.54
C LYS A 296 18.16 9.98 1.38
N LEU A 297 16.87 9.60 1.35
CA LEU A 297 16.32 8.85 0.24
C LEU A 297 16.13 9.77 -0.97
N LEU A 298 15.62 10.99 -0.76
CA LEU A 298 15.48 11.98 -1.82
C LEU A 298 16.84 12.26 -2.49
N ASP A 299 17.92 12.33 -1.73
CA ASP A 299 19.28 12.55 -2.26
C ASP A 299 19.74 11.44 -3.22
N ARG A 300 19.19 10.25 -3.12
CA ARG A 300 19.48 9.12 -4.01
C ARG A 300 18.69 9.14 -5.31
N CYS A 301 17.57 9.85 -5.34
CA CYS A 301 16.71 9.91 -6.52
C CYS A 301 17.30 10.82 -7.60
N ARG A 302 16.95 10.55 -8.86
CA ARG A 302 17.36 11.34 -10.05
C ARG A 302 16.30 12.39 -10.39
N VAL A 303 15.04 12.09 -10.13
CA VAL A 303 13.88 12.95 -10.42
C VAL A 303 13.02 13.07 -9.18
N VAL A 304 12.54 14.28 -8.95
CA VAL A 304 11.58 14.59 -7.88
C VAL A 304 10.29 15.09 -8.53
N TYR A 305 9.19 14.37 -8.31
CA TYR A 305 7.86 14.80 -8.70
C TYR A 305 7.14 15.39 -7.48
N ILE A 306 6.63 16.61 -7.62
CA ILE A 306 5.86 17.31 -6.60
C ILE A 306 4.44 17.52 -7.12
N GLY A 307 3.47 16.84 -6.51
CA GLY A 307 2.06 16.95 -6.82
C GLY A 307 1.32 17.86 -5.83
N GLU A 308 0.29 17.31 -5.20
CA GLU A 308 -0.55 18.01 -4.21
C GLU A 308 0.13 18.07 -2.85
N VAL A 309 1.07 19.00 -2.70
CA VAL A 309 1.83 19.24 -1.46
C VAL A 309 1.65 20.69 -1.05
N PHE A 310 1.54 20.97 0.24
CA PHE A 310 1.45 22.34 0.75
C PHE A 310 2.65 23.18 0.27
N VAL A 311 2.36 24.43 -0.11
CA VAL A 311 3.31 25.32 -0.81
C VAL A 311 4.66 25.46 -0.10
N GLU A 312 4.68 25.60 1.21
CA GLU A 312 5.92 25.73 2.00
C GLU A 312 6.78 24.46 1.95
N VAL A 313 6.14 23.30 2.10
CA VAL A 313 6.82 21.99 2.04
C VAL A 313 7.30 21.73 0.62
N ALA A 314 6.46 22.00 -0.38
CA ALA A 314 6.79 21.87 -1.79
C ALA A 314 7.99 22.75 -2.18
N SER A 315 8.06 24.00 -1.67
CA SER A 315 9.20 24.91 -1.86
C SER A 315 10.49 24.31 -1.29
N SER A 316 10.45 23.84 -0.04
CA SER A 316 11.61 23.23 0.60
C SER A 316 12.12 22.00 -0.16
N ILE A 317 11.20 21.15 -0.66
CA ILE A 317 11.55 19.95 -1.46
C ILE A 317 12.19 20.39 -2.79
N ALA A 318 11.59 21.35 -3.48
CA ALA A 318 12.08 21.81 -4.79
C ALA A 318 13.47 22.45 -4.67
N GLU A 319 13.67 23.34 -3.67
CA GLU A 319 14.95 24.01 -3.40
C GLU A 319 16.04 22.99 -3.06
N HIS A 320 15.75 22.00 -2.19
CA HIS A 320 16.67 20.94 -1.83
C HIS A 320 17.06 20.09 -3.04
N ALA A 321 16.09 19.74 -3.88
CA ALA A 321 16.33 18.95 -5.09
C ALA A 321 17.18 19.73 -6.11
N LYS A 322 16.87 21.01 -6.34
CA LYS A 322 17.66 21.89 -7.23
C LYS A 322 19.11 22.02 -6.77
N ALA A 323 19.33 22.25 -5.46
CA ALA A 323 20.68 22.36 -4.90
C ALA A 323 21.55 21.09 -5.11
N ARG A 324 20.91 19.97 -5.49
CA ARG A 324 21.55 18.68 -5.78
C ARG A 324 21.42 18.26 -7.26
N GLU A 325 21.16 19.24 -8.11
CA GLU A 325 21.07 19.07 -9.57
C GLU A 325 20.06 18.01 -10.02
N LYS A 326 19.00 17.81 -9.22
CA LYS A 326 17.92 16.87 -9.55
C LYS A 326 16.88 17.54 -10.43
N ARG A 327 16.27 16.76 -11.33
CA ARG A 327 15.15 17.24 -12.13
C ARG A 327 13.90 17.33 -11.26
N VAL A 328 13.29 18.51 -11.19
CA VAL A 328 12.06 18.75 -10.45
C VAL A 328 10.90 18.89 -11.42
N ILE A 329 9.92 18.00 -11.30
CA ILE A 329 8.65 18.05 -12.05
C ILE A 329 7.56 18.51 -11.09
N TYR A 330 6.99 19.68 -11.33
CA TYR A 330 5.93 20.23 -10.49
C TYR A 330 4.58 20.18 -11.20
N ARG A 331 3.59 19.52 -10.59
CA ARG A 331 2.21 19.44 -11.08
C ARG A 331 1.23 19.40 -9.90
N PRO A 332 0.90 20.56 -9.32
CA PRO A 332 0.19 20.63 -8.03
C PRO A 332 -1.32 20.41 -8.11
N GLY A 333 -1.88 20.25 -9.30
CA GLY A 333 -3.33 20.20 -9.49
C GLY A 333 -4.01 21.58 -9.45
N THR A 334 -5.21 21.62 -10.04
CA THR A 334 -5.98 22.87 -10.20
C THR A 334 -6.22 23.65 -8.89
N PRO A 335 -6.59 23.01 -7.76
CA PRO A 335 -6.87 23.74 -6.52
C PRO A 335 -5.71 24.59 -5.98
N TYR A 336 -4.47 24.22 -6.29
CA TYR A 336 -3.29 24.97 -5.85
C TYR A 336 -3.04 26.23 -6.66
N MET A 337 -3.62 26.34 -7.85
CA MET A 337 -3.50 27.52 -8.71
C MET A 337 -4.17 28.77 -8.11
N LYS A 338 -5.11 28.58 -7.17
CA LYS A 338 -5.76 29.68 -6.44
C LYS A 338 -4.80 30.52 -5.57
N PHE A 339 -3.61 30.01 -5.31
CA PHE A 339 -2.61 30.75 -4.54
C PHE A 339 -1.92 31.86 -5.32
N GLY A 340 -2.06 31.88 -6.66
CA GLY A 340 -1.41 32.84 -7.53
C GLY A 340 0.08 32.56 -7.70
N VAL A 341 0.68 33.11 -8.73
CA VAL A 341 2.10 32.91 -9.05
C VAL A 341 3.03 33.44 -7.96
N GLU A 342 2.62 34.47 -7.28
CA GLU A 342 3.39 35.15 -6.23
C GLU A 342 3.73 34.19 -5.06
N ASN A 343 2.81 33.28 -4.75
CA ASN A 343 3.04 32.27 -3.73
C ASN A 343 3.72 31.00 -4.27
N LEU A 344 3.75 30.82 -5.59
CA LEU A 344 4.36 29.67 -6.24
C LEU A 344 5.78 29.97 -6.76
N CYS A 345 6.23 31.22 -6.77
CA CYS A 345 7.49 31.65 -7.38
C CYS A 345 8.70 30.84 -6.85
N ARG A 346 8.84 30.64 -5.54
CA ARG A 346 9.93 29.86 -4.95
C ARG A 346 9.99 28.42 -5.46
N ILE A 347 8.84 27.78 -5.70
CA ILE A 347 8.78 26.43 -6.26
C ILE A 347 9.17 26.50 -7.73
N LEU A 348 8.62 27.46 -8.49
CA LEU A 348 8.87 27.61 -9.92
C LEU A 348 10.34 27.90 -10.22
N GLU A 349 11.01 28.72 -9.43
CA GLU A 349 12.45 28.98 -9.50
C GLU A 349 13.30 27.71 -9.40
N SER A 350 12.78 26.69 -8.73
CA SER A 350 13.46 25.40 -8.51
C SER A 350 12.91 24.27 -9.40
N THR A 351 11.99 24.57 -10.31
CA THR A 351 11.30 23.59 -11.13
C THR A 351 11.95 23.46 -12.51
N THR A 352 12.31 22.23 -12.91
CA THR A 352 12.77 21.92 -14.27
C THR A 352 11.58 21.93 -15.24
N THR A 353 10.46 21.32 -14.86
CA THR A 353 9.27 21.26 -15.72
C THR A 353 8.00 21.49 -14.88
N PHE A 354 7.27 22.52 -15.23
CA PHE A 354 5.98 22.84 -14.65
C PHE A 354 4.85 22.35 -15.56
N ILE A 355 3.93 21.55 -15.01
CA ILE A 355 2.81 20.96 -15.75
C ILE A 355 1.50 21.52 -15.20
N LEU A 356 0.66 22.06 -16.07
CA LEU A 356 -0.68 22.51 -15.71
C LEU A 356 -1.67 22.15 -16.82
N ASN A 357 -2.95 22.08 -16.46
CA ASN A 357 -4.02 21.91 -17.44
C ASN A 357 -4.71 23.25 -17.73
N GLN A 358 -5.59 23.29 -18.73
CA GLN A 358 -6.32 24.52 -19.10
C GLN A 358 -7.11 25.13 -17.94
N ALA A 359 -7.73 24.29 -17.09
CA ALA A 359 -8.47 24.79 -15.93
C ALA A 359 -7.54 25.42 -14.88
N GLY A 360 -6.40 24.76 -14.61
CA GLY A 360 -5.36 25.30 -13.73
C GLY A 360 -4.76 26.59 -14.26
N TRP A 361 -4.52 26.68 -15.55
CA TRP A 361 -4.05 27.91 -16.18
C TRP A 361 -5.03 29.07 -16.00
N LYS A 362 -6.31 28.86 -16.31
CA LYS A 362 -7.36 29.87 -16.09
C LYS A 362 -7.43 30.31 -14.63
N GLN A 363 -7.35 29.37 -13.70
CA GLN A 363 -7.39 29.70 -12.27
C GLN A 363 -6.16 30.47 -11.81
N LEU A 364 -4.96 30.14 -12.31
CA LEU A 364 -3.74 30.85 -12.01
C LEU A 364 -3.80 32.31 -12.51
N GLN A 365 -4.30 32.49 -13.76
CA GLN A 365 -4.51 33.85 -14.31
C GLN A 365 -5.42 34.70 -13.45
N VAL A 366 -6.51 34.11 -12.91
CA VAL A 366 -7.47 34.85 -12.06
C VAL A 366 -6.88 35.13 -10.68
N ALA A 367 -6.11 34.21 -10.13
CA ALA A 367 -5.59 34.35 -8.77
C ALA A 367 -4.33 35.21 -8.66
N SER A 368 -3.57 35.35 -9.75
CA SER A 368 -2.31 36.10 -9.76
C SER A 368 -2.55 37.60 -9.89
N LYS A 369 -1.72 38.40 -9.24
CA LYS A 369 -1.74 39.89 -9.33
C LYS A 369 -1.17 40.39 -10.66
N VAL A 370 -0.37 39.56 -11.31
CA VAL A 370 0.23 39.87 -12.62
C VAL A 370 -0.69 39.42 -13.75
N ARG A 371 -0.63 40.15 -14.86
CA ARG A 371 -1.41 39.77 -16.06
C ARG A 371 -0.53 39.02 -17.04
N PHE A 372 -0.80 37.73 -17.15
CA PHE A 372 -0.12 36.86 -18.12
C PHE A 372 -0.66 37.08 -19.56
N LYS A 373 0.23 37.08 -20.53
CA LYS A 373 -0.10 37.03 -21.96
C LYS A 373 -0.25 35.61 -22.46
N SER A 374 0.61 34.72 -21.99
CA SER A 374 0.62 33.32 -22.34
C SER A 374 1.25 32.47 -21.22
N PRO A 375 1.12 31.12 -21.26
CA PRO A 375 1.84 30.24 -20.33
C PRO A 375 3.36 30.38 -20.39
N ALA A 376 3.92 30.91 -21.51
CA ALA A 376 5.35 31.16 -21.63
C ALA A 376 5.86 32.16 -20.58
N ASP A 377 5.02 33.09 -20.13
CA ASP A 377 5.41 34.10 -19.12
C ASP A 377 5.79 33.44 -17.77
N LEU A 378 5.41 32.17 -17.57
CA LEU A 378 5.80 31.40 -16.37
C LEU A 378 7.28 30.98 -16.39
N LEU A 379 7.94 31.03 -17.54
CA LEU A 379 9.39 30.80 -17.67
C LEU A 379 10.18 31.91 -16.95
N ASP A 380 9.65 33.11 -16.88
CA ASP A 380 10.26 34.26 -16.18
C ASP A 380 10.36 34.03 -14.66
N TYR A 381 9.60 33.05 -14.14
CA TYR A 381 9.65 32.60 -12.74
C TYR A 381 10.64 31.45 -12.50
N GLY A 382 11.47 31.11 -13.48
CA GLY A 382 12.61 30.20 -13.33
C GLY A 382 12.42 28.77 -13.83
N SER A 383 11.20 28.35 -14.18
CA SER A 383 10.98 27.02 -14.76
C SER A 383 11.65 26.93 -16.14
N GLU A 384 12.36 25.83 -16.41
CA GLU A 384 13.00 25.61 -17.71
C GLU A 384 11.99 25.25 -18.82
N ASN A 385 10.94 24.51 -18.44
CA ASN A 385 9.86 24.14 -19.34
C ASN A 385 8.50 24.31 -18.64
N VAL A 386 7.52 24.78 -19.41
CA VAL A 386 6.10 24.82 -19.02
C VAL A 386 5.31 23.96 -20.00
N ILE A 387 4.52 23.04 -19.50
CA ILE A 387 3.66 22.15 -20.30
C ILE A 387 2.21 22.42 -19.97
N LEU A 388 1.44 22.91 -20.94
CA LEU A 388 -0.01 23.10 -20.84
C LEU A 388 -0.72 21.91 -21.48
N THR A 389 -1.35 21.05 -20.69
CA THR A 389 -2.14 19.93 -21.22
C THR A 389 -3.56 20.39 -21.57
N LYS A 390 -4.05 19.95 -22.76
CA LYS A 390 -5.34 20.38 -23.34
C LYS A 390 -6.30 19.20 -23.58
N GLY A 391 -6.08 18.08 -22.90
CA GLY A 391 -6.91 16.88 -23.04
C GLY A 391 -6.83 16.31 -24.45
N VAL A 392 -7.98 16.21 -25.12
CA VAL A 392 -8.08 15.66 -26.48
C VAL A 392 -7.32 16.49 -27.52
N ASP A 393 -7.06 17.75 -27.23
CA ASP A 393 -6.31 18.66 -28.12
C ASP A 393 -4.78 18.59 -27.90
N GLY A 394 -4.32 17.63 -27.06
CA GLY A 394 -2.91 17.41 -26.82
C GLY A 394 -2.31 18.32 -25.78
N CYS A 395 -1.16 18.95 -26.08
CA CYS A 395 -0.48 19.85 -25.15
C CYS A 395 0.41 20.86 -25.88
N GLU A 396 0.79 21.91 -25.16
CA GLU A 396 1.80 22.87 -25.59
C GLU A 396 3.02 22.80 -24.67
N ILE A 397 4.21 22.96 -25.25
CA ILE A 397 5.47 23.07 -24.51
C ILE A 397 6.07 24.45 -24.76
N PHE A 398 6.37 25.15 -23.70
CA PHE A 398 7.09 26.40 -23.69
C PHE A 398 8.46 26.15 -23.03
N SER A 399 9.53 26.56 -23.70
CA SER A 399 10.91 26.54 -23.20
C SER A 399 11.56 27.88 -23.55
N ALA A 400 12.66 28.26 -22.89
CA ALA A 400 13.27 29.60 -23.00
C ALA A 400 13.43 30.16 -24.42
N ASN A 401 13.57 29.30 -25.46
CA ASN A 401 13.73 29.72 -26.85
C ASN A 401 12.81 28.98 -27.85
N LYS A 402 11.78 28.24 -27.35
CA LYS A 402 10.94 27.41 -28.21
C LYS A 402 9.52 27.32 -27.66
N HIS A 403 8.55 27.63 -28.51
CA HIS A 403 7.16 27.25 -28.34
C HIS A 403 6.82 26.12 -29.29
N ARG A 404 6.25 25.03 -28.82
CA ARG A 404 5.78 23.92 -29.64
C ARG A 404 4.43 23.44 -29.21
N GLU A 405 3.52 23.31 -30.16
CA GLU A 405 2.26 22.61 -29.96
C GLU A 405 2.40 21.14 -30.36
N PHE A 406 1.88 20.28 -29.51
CA PHE A 406 1.75 18.87 -29.76
C PHE A 406 0.27 18.50 -29.71
N SER A 407 -0.35 18.37 -30.86
CA SER A 407 -1.64 17.71 -30.96
C SER A 407 -1.50 16.25 -30.53
N VAL A 408 -2.57 15.64 -30.02
CA VAL A 408 -2.59 14.18 -29.86
C VAL A 408 -2.34 13.58 -31.24
N ALA A 409 -1.30 12.77 -31.33
CA ALA A 409 -0.86 12.26 -32.61
C ALA A 409 -2.03 11.59 -33.37
N PRO A 410 -2.27 11.91 -34.64
CA PRO A 410 -3.41 11.38 -35.40
C PRO A 410 -3.53 9.85 -35.40
N TRP A 411 -2.40 9.16 -35.29
CA TRP A 411 -2.36 7.68 -35.19
C TRP A 411 -2.84 7.12 -33.84
N LEU A 412 -2.96 7.96 -32.82
CA LEU A 412 -3.60 7.62 -31.54
C LEU A 412 -5.12 7.86 -31.59
N GLN A 413 -5.56 8.79 -32.48
CA GLN A 413 -6.96 9.11 -32.66
C GLN A 413 -7.68 7.91 -33.29
N GLY A 414 -8.70 7.40 -32.60
CA GLY A 414 -9.44 6.22 -33.04
C GLY A 414 -8.85 4.86 -32.63
N ARG A 415 -7.58 4.80 -32.26
CA ARG A 415 -6.97 3.57 -31.76
C ARG A 415 -7.32 3.27 -30.29
N PHE A 416 -7.36 4.31 -29.48
CA PHE A 416 -7.78 4.23 -28.08
C PHE A 416 -9.06 5.07 -27.92
N LYS A 417 -10.19 4.39 -27.80
CA LYS A 417 -11.45 5.07 -27.51
C LYS A 417 -11.42 5.55 -26.06
N ALA A 418 -11.57 6.84 -25.84
CA ALA A 418 -11.67 7.39 -24.49
C ALA A 418 -12.93 6.86 -23.79
N VAL A 419 -12.74 6.20 -22.66
CA VAL A 419 -13.81 5.62 -21.82
C VAL A 419 -13.88 6.38 -20.50
N ASP A 420 -12.73 6.60 -19.83
CA ASP A 420 -12.64 7.31 -18.57
C ASP A 420 -11.38 8.19 -18.55
N PRO A 421 -11.50 9.53 -18.46
CA PRO A 421 -10.36 10.42 -18.42
C PRO A 421 -9.65 10.47 -17.05
N THR A 422 -10.17 9.74 -16.05
CA THR A 422 -9.57 9.72 -14.70
C THR A 422 -8.17 9.14 -14.74
N GLY A 423 -7.21 9.81 -14.11
CA GLY A 423 -5.81 9.40 -14.10
C GLY A 423 -5.02 9.72 -15.39
N ALA A 424 -5.64 10.24 -16.46
CA ALA A 424 -4.94 10.57 -17.70
C ALA A 424 -3.75 11.51 -17.50
N GLY A 425 -3.93 12.55 -16.70
CA GLY A 425 -2.86 13.47 -16.35
C GLY A 425 -1.76 12.85 -15.50
N ASP A 426 -2.09 11.84 -14.70
CA ASP A 426 -1.14 11.10 -13.86
C ASP A 426 -0.31 10.16 -14.74
N GLY A 427 -0.97 9.46 -15.67
CA GLY A 427 -0.32 8.67 -16.72
C GLY A 427 0.57 9.51 -17.62
N PHE A 428 0.14 10.73 -17.98
CA PHE A 428 0.96 11.68 -18.72
C PHE A 428 2.23 12.05 -17.96
N SER A 429 2.10 12.41 -16.66
CA SER A 429 3.25 12.78 -15.82
C SER A 429 4.24 11.61 -15.70
N ALA A 430 3.75 10.39 -15.46
CA ALA A 430 4.58 9.21 -15.36
C ALA A 430 5.30 8.91 -16.70
N GLY A 431 4.59 9.00 -17.82
CA GLY A 431 5.19 8.82 -19.15
C GLY A 431 6.25 9.87 -19.50
N LEU A 432 6.03 11.13 -19.12
CA LEU A 432 7.01 12.21 -19.26
C LEU A 432 8.28 11.91 -18.46
N ILE A 433 8.13 11.56 -17.19
CA ILE A 433 9.26 11.21 -16.30
C ILE A 433 10.04 10.03 -16.87
N LYS A 434 9.36 8.95 -17.29
CA LYS A 434 9.99 7.78 -17.93
C LYS A 434 10.80 8.18 -19.17
N GLY A 435 10.23 9.03 -20.02
CA GLY A 435 10.91 9.56 -21.20
C GLY A 435 12.17 10.35 -20.84
N LEU A 436 12.10 11.23 -19.85
CA LEU A 436 13.22 12.04 -19.38
C LEU A 436 14.31 11.19 -18.72
N LEU A 437 13.95 10.17 -17.95
CA LEU A 437 14.90 9.21 -17.37
C LEU A 437 15.65 8.41 -18.43
N SER A 438 15.01 8.16 -19.56
CA SER A 438 15.60 7.51 -20.73
C SER A 438 16.44 8.46 -21.61
N ASN A 439 16.79 9.64 -21.11
CA ASN A 439 17.56 10.68 -21.81
C ASN A 439 16.94 11.13 -23.13
N LYS A 440 15.62 11.04 -23.28
CA LYS A 440 14.92 11.59 -24.45
C LYS A 440 14.82 13.11 -24.30
N SER A 441 14.73 13.83 -25.45
CA SER A 441 14.35 15.24 -25.40
C SER A 441 12.96 15.43 -24.83
N VAL A 442 12.64 16.62 -24.30
CA VAL A 442 11.33 16.92 -23.72
C VAL A 442 10.19 16.59 -24.71
N GLU A 443 10.38 16.89 -25.98
CA GLU A 443 9.41 16.61 -27.04
C GLU A 443 9.13 15.10 -27.19
N LYS A 444 10.19 14.28 -27.24
CA LYS A 444 10.05 12.81 -27.31
C LYS A 444 9.48 12.23 -26.03
N ALA A 445 9.79 12.82 -24.89
CA ALA A 445 9.22 12.43 -23.61
C ALA A 445 7.71 12.76 -23.56
N VAL A 446 7.29 13.89 -24.14
CA VAL A 446 5.87 14.25 -24.28
C VAL A 446 5.13 13.32 -25.25
N GLU A 447 5.74 12.90 -26.36
CA GLU A 447 5.13 11.88 -27.24
C GLU A 447 4.86 10.57 -26.46
N TYR A 448 5.81 10.11 -25.67
CA TYR A 448 5.66 8.93 -24.80
C TYR A 448 4.56 9.14 -23.75
N ALA A 449 4.50 10.33 -23.14
CA ALA A 449 3.50 10.72 -22.17
C ALA A 449 2.07 10.72 -22.75
N GLN A 450 1.90 11.21 -23.98
CA GLN A 450 0.61 11.19 -24.68
C GLN A 450 0.11 9.76 -24.93
N VAL A 451 1.00 8.83 -25.29
CA VAL A 451 0.64 7.41 -25.44
C VAL A 451 0.19 6.81 -24.13
N ALA A 452 0.96 7.02 -23.06
CA ALA A 452 0.60 6.53 -21.73
C ALA A 452 -0.76 7.09 -21.26
N ALA A 453 -1.01 8.39 -21.45
CA ALA A 453 -2.28 9.02 -21.13
C ALA A 453 -3.45 8.47 -21.99
N SER A 454 -3.23 8.23 -23.28
CA SER A 454 -4.26 7.71 -24.20
C SER A 454 -4.67 6.28 -23.83
N ILE A 455 -3.71 5.42 -23.46
CA ILE A 455 -4.01 4.07 -22.98
C ILE A 455 -4.76 4.16 -21.64
N THR A 456 -4.34 5.03 -20.73
CA THR A 456 -5.05 5.24 -19.46
C THR A 456 -6.51 5.63 -19.70
N CYS A 457 -6.78 6.60 -20.56
CA CYS A 457 -8.15 7.03 -20.89
C CYS A 457 -9.01 5.92 -21.52
N SER A 458 -8.43 4.91 -22.11
CA SER A 458 -9.17 3.81 -22.77
C SER A 458 -9.71 2.76 -21.80
N ARG A 459 -9.45 2.91 -20.49
CA ARG A 459 -9.80 1.96 -19.44
C ARG A 459 -10.54 2.67 -18.32
N VAL A 460 -11.39 1.93 -17.61
CA VAL A 460 -12.10 2.44 -16.43
C VAL A 460 -11.21 2.36 -15.20
N GLY A 461 -11.21 3.40 -14.39
CA GLY A 461 -10.50 3.46 -13.11
C GLY A 461 -9.14 4.17 -13.20
N THR A 462 -8.33 4.04 -12.14
CA THR A 462 -7.03 4.71 -12.01
C THR A 462 -5.89 3.70 -12.00
N SER A 463 -5.58 3.09 -10.86
CA SER A 463 -4.43 2.16 -10.71
C SER A 463 -4.42 1.01 -11.73
N ASN A 464 -5.59 0.50 -12.12
CA ASN A 464 -5.72 -0.58 -13.10
C ASN A 464 -5.65 -0.08 -14.55
N ALA A 465 -5.87 1.21 -14.77
CA ALA A 465 -5.92 1.81 -16.11
C ALA A 465 -4.53 2.16 -16.66
N PHE A 466 -3.54 2.38 -15.79
CA PHE A 466 -2.19 2.74 -16.23
C PHE A 466 -1.55 1.62 -17.04
N PRO A 467 -0.90 1.97 -18.18
CA PRO A 467 -0.23 0.99 -19.02
C PRO A 467 1.05 0.45 -18.40
N SER A 468 1.46 -0.74 -18.85
CA SER A 468 2.83 -1.23 -18.68
C SER A 468 3.78 -0.56 -19.68
N GLU A 469 5.08 -0.63 -19.42
CA GLU A 469 6.11 -0.16 -20.34
C GLU A 469 5.98 -0.83 -21.73
N GLU A 470 5.76 -2.15 -21.74
CA GLU A 470 5.59 -2.94 -22.97
C GLU A 470 4.40 -2.46 -23.81
N GLU A 471 3.27 -2.14 -23.17
CA GLU A 471 2.08 -1.63 -23.85
C GLU A 471 2.35 -0.28 -24.51
N VAL A 472 3.04 0.64 -23.82
CA VAL A 472 3.40 1.95 -24.38
C VAL A 472 4.40 1.79 -25.54
N GLU A 473 5.44 0.99 -25.38
CA GLU A 473 6.43 0.76 -26.43
C GLU A 473 5.84 0.07 -27.65
N THR A 474 4.96 -0.91 -27.45
CA THR A 474 4.24 -1.57 -28.54
C THR A 474 3.37 -0.57 -29.30
N ALA A 475 2.66 0.30 -28.58
CA ALA A 475 1.89 1.36 -29.19
C ALA A 475 2.77 2.36 -29.97
N MET A 476 3.95 2.68 -29.46
CA MET A 476 4.92 3.55 -30.15
C MET A 476 5.50 2.92 -31.42
N ARG A 477 5.82 1.62 -31.40
CA ARG A 477 6.37 0.89 -32.57
C ARG A 477 5.36 0.78 -33.71
N SER A 478 4.10 0.60 -33.42
CA SER A 478 3.02 0.49 -34.42
C SER A 478 2.60 1.83 -35.05
N ARG A 479 3.36 2.91 -34.80
CA ARG A 479 3.28 4.21 -35.50
C ARG A 479 3.75 4.10 -36.96
N ARG A 480 4.50 3.06 -37.28
CA ARG A 480 5.00 2.76 -38.64
C ARG A 480 3.98 1.90 -39.45
#